data_510a0fabaec8f4044cc611b761760bc3
#
_entry.id   510a0fabaec8f4044cc611b761760bc3
#
_cell.length_a   1.000
_cell.length_b   1.000
_cell.length_c   1.000
_cell.angle_alpha   90.00
_cell.angle_beta   90.00
_cell.angle_gamma   90.00
#
_symmetry.space_group_name_H-M   'P 1'
#
loop_
_entity.id
_entity.type
_entity.pdbx_description
1 polymer ?
#
loop_
_entity_poly.entity_id
_entity_poly.type
_entity_poly.pdbx_seq_one_letter_code
_entity_poly.pdbx_strand_id
1 'polypeptide(L)'
;MHQKNGNGTFTSKLGFVLAAVGSAVGMGNIWMFPYRTGQYGGAAFLIPYLLFIALFGYVGLSGEFAFGRMTGTGPIGSYEFAMKSRGKKGGALLGTIPLLGSLGIAIGYAIIVGWVLRSAFGALTGSLMNTEPETFFSEMSSTDFSSVPWHIIVILITAAVLIFGISGGIEKINKVMMPTFFILFVIIAARVAFLPNAIEGYKYLLVPQWEYLFNPRT
;
A
#
# COMPACT_ATOMS: atom_id res chain seq x y z
N MET A 1 -11.90 -33.12 -11.64
CA MET A 1 -10.69 -32.36 -11.22
C MET A 1 -10.22 -31.50 -12.38
N HIS A 2 -10.62 -30.22 -12.44
CA HIS A 2 -10.07 -29.29 -13.43
C HIS A 2 -8.66 -28.90 -12.99
N GLN A 3 -7.64 -29.26 -13.77
CA GLN A 3 -6.30 -28.66 -13.67
C GLN A 3 -6.46 -27.15 -13.95
N LYS A 4 -6.43 -26.34 -12.89
CA LYS A 4 -6.29 -24.89 -13.04
C LYS A 4 -4.91 -24.61 -13.62
N ASN A 5 -4.88 -24.00 -14.79
CA ASN A 5 -3.68 -23.46 -15.40
C ASN A 5 -2.86 -22.70 -14.35
N GLY A 6 -1.57 -23.05 -14.21
CA GLY A 6 -0.68 -22.61 -13.13
C GLY A 6 -0.41 -21.11 -13.01
N ASN A 7 -0.98 -20.27 -13.87
CA ASN A 7 -0.76 -18.81 -13.84
C ASN A 7 -1.60 -18.05 -12.79
N GLY A 8 -2.56 -18.71 -12.14
CA GLY A 8 -3.48 -18.08 -11.20
C GLY A 8 -3.20 -18.35 -9.70
N THR A 9 -2.12 -19.06 -9.36
CA THR A 9 -1.80 -19.45 -7.99
C THR A 9 -0.36 -19.11 -7.62
N PHE A 10 -0.11 -18.83 -6.34
CA PHE A 10 1.25 -18.66 -5.82
C PHE A 10 2.01 -19.97 -5.83
N THR A 11 3.31 -19.93 -6.15
CA THR A 11 4.17 -21.11 -6.21
C THR A 11 4.75 -21.50 -4.86
N SER A 12 4.84 -20.55 -3.93
CA SER A 12 5.43 -20.77 -2.61
C SER A 12 4.71 -20.03 -1.49
N LYS A 13 4.79 -20.56 -0.26
CA LYS A 13 4.28 -19.87 0.95
C LYS A 13 4.95 -18.53 1.15
N LEU A 14 6.26 -18.45 0.96
CA LEU A 14 7.02 -17.20 1.07
C LEU A 14 6.57 -16.18 0.02
N GLY A 15 6.38 -16.61 -1.24
CA GLY A 15 5.88 -15.74 -2.30
C GLY A 15 4.49 -15.17 -1.99
N PHE A 16 3.60 -16.00 -1.44
CA PHE A 16 2.29 -15.54 -0.97
C PHE A 16 2.41 -14.50 0.15
N VAL A 17 3.23 -14.78 1.18
CA VAL A 17 3.40 -13.85 2.31
C VAL A 17 4.01 -12.53 1.83
N LEU A 18 5.06 -12.56 1.00
CA LEU A 18 5.68 -11.34 0.47
C LEU A 18 4.73 -10.54 -0.42
N ALA A 19 3.90 -11.21 -1.22
CA ALA A 19 2.89 -10.53 -2.02
C ALA A 19 1.77 -9.94 -1.15
N ALA A 20 1.33 -10.64 -0.10
CA ALA A 20 0.36 -10.11 0.86
C ALA A 20 0.90 -8.89 1.61
N VAL A 21 2.15 -8.95 2.08
CA VAL A 21 2.83 -7.80 2.71
C VAL A 21 2.97 -6.65 1.70
N GLY A 22 3.39 -6.94 0.46
CA GLY A 22 3.52 -5.94 -0.58
C GLY A 22 2.21 -5.24 -0.93
N SER A 23 1.09 -5.97 -0.90
CA SER A 23 -0.24 -5.37 -1.12
C SER A 23 -0.74 -4.57 0.09
N ALA A 24 -0.26 -4.87 1.29
CA ALA A 24 -0.62 -4.16 2.51
C ALA A 24 0.20 -2.89 2.72
N VAL A 25 1.44 -2.85 2.21
CA VAL A 25 2.30 -1.66 2.31
C VAL A 25 1.97 -0.70 1.17
N GLY A 26 1.35 0.40 1.51
CA GLY A 26 0.94 1.44 0.55
C GLY A 26 1.39 2.83 0.97
N MET A 27 0.95 3.83 0.21
CA MET A 27 1.23 5.25 0.48
C MET A 27 0.76 5.68 1.88
N GLY A 28 -0.32 5.08 2.39
CA GLY A 28 -0.80 5.30 3.73
C GLY A 28 0.27 5.01 4.79
N ASN A 29 1.00 3.92 4.64
CA ASN A 29 2.04 3.51 5.60
C ASN A 29 3.30 4.39 5.50
N ILE A 30 3.66 4.83 4.29
CA ILE A 30 4.92 5.55 4.04
C ILE A 30 4.76 7.06 4.26
N TRP A 31 3.63 7.61 3.88
CA TRP A 31 3.38 9.05 3.92
C TRP A 31 2.39 9.45 5.01
N MET A 32 1.15 8.93 4.95
CA MET A 32 0.08 9.40 5.84
C MET A 32 0.30 8.98 7.28
N PHE A 33 0.77 7.76 7.52
CA PHE A 33 0.98 7.24 8.87
C PHE A 33 2.05 8.03 9.67
N PRO A 34 3.27 8.29 9.15
CA PRO A 34 4.24 9.12 9.84
C PRO A 34 3.73 10.54 10.10
N TYR A 35 3.06 11.14 9.11
CA TYR A 35 2.46 12.46 9.25
C TYR A 35 1.41 12.49 10.38
N ARG A 36 0.49 11.53 10.40
CA ARG A 36 -0.53 11.42 11.45
C ARG A 36 0.07 11.12 12.82
N THR A 37 1.06 10.25 12.89
CA THR A 37 1.79 9.97 14.13
C THR A 37 2.43 11.25 14.69
N GLY A 38 3.05 12.07 13.83
CA GLY A 38 3.60 13.37 14.23
C GLY A 38 2.53 14.38 14.65
N GLN A 39 1.35 14.36 14.03
CA GLN A 39 0.27 15.30 14.31
C GLN A 39 -0.50 14.97 15.62
N TYR A 40 -0.61 13.68 15.94
CA TYR A 40 -1.51 13.18 17.00
C TYR A 40 -0.76 12.57 18.21
N GLY A 41 0.36 13.16 18.59
CA GLY A 41 1.01 12.85 19.85
C GLY A 41 1.81 11.55 19.89
N GLY A 42 2.36 11.12 18.77
CA GLY A 42 3.31 10.01 18.69
C GLY A 42 2.76 8.72 19.29
N ALA A 43 3.26 8.32 20.47
CA ALA A 43 2.85 7.10 21.16
C ALA A 43 1.35 7.06 21.47
N ALA A 44 0.72 8.21 21.76
CA ALA A 44 -0.73 8.27 22.01
C ALA A 44 -1.55 7.81 20.80
N PHE A 45 -1.10 8.14 19.59
CA PHE A 45 -1.71 7.63 18.35
C PHE A 45 -1.38 6.16 18.09
N LEU A 46 -0.15 5.72 18.41
CA LEU A 46 0.28 4.35 18.15
C LEU A 46 -0.47 3.30 18.99
N ILE A 47 -0.84 3.64 20.24
CA ILE A 47 -1.53 2.70 21.13
C ILE A 47 -2.86 2.21 20.54
N PRO A 48 -3.84 3.09 20.22
CA PRO A 48 -5.10 2.65 19.61
C PRO A 48 -4.87 2.03 18.21
N TYR A 49 -3.91 2.54 17.44
CA TYR A 49 -3.58 1.99 16.14
C TYR A 49 -3.14 0.52 16.24
N LEU A 50 -2.22 0.17 17.13
CA LEU A 50 -1.77 -1.20 17.35
C LEU A 50 -2.89 -2.10 17.86
N LEU A 51 -3.75 -1.58 18.73
CA LEU A 51 -4.92 -2.31 19.21
C LEU A 51 -5.88 -2.64 18.07
N PHE A 52 -6.18 -1.67 17.20
CA PHE A 52 -7.02 -1.91 16.03
C PHE A 52 -6.39 -2.86 15.02
N ILE A 53 -5.08 -2.79 14.79
CA ILE A 53 -4.37 -3.76 13.95
C ILE A 53 -4.51 -5.18 14.51
N ALA A 54 -4.31 -5.35 15.82
CA ALA A 54 -4.42 -6.66 16.44
C ALA A 54 -5.85 -7.23 16.32
N LEU A 55 -6.87 -6.41 16.58
CA LEU A 55 -8.26 -6.82 16.51
C LEU A 55 -8.74 -7.09 15.07
N PHE A 56 -8.61 -6.07 14.22
CA PHE A 56 -9.15 -6.15 12.86
C PHE A 56 -8.24 -6.88 11.89
N GLY A 57 -6.92 -6.82 12.09
CA GLY A 57 -5.95 -7.53 11.24
C GLY A 57 -6.15 -9.04 11.34
N TYR A 58 -6.23 -9.58 12.55
CA TYR A 58 -6.42 -11.01 12.73
C TYR A 58 -7.77 -11.49 12.22
N VAL A 59 -8.87 -10.87 12.65
CA VAL A 59 -10.23 -11.30 12.28
C VAL A 59 -10.53 -10.99 10.81
N GLY A 60 -10.20 -9.77 10.35
CA GLY A 60 -10.50 -9.33 8.98
C GLY A 60 -9.72 -10.13 7.95
N LEU A 61 -8.39 -10.16 8.04
CA LEU A 61 -7.55 -10.88 7.07
C LEU A 61 -7.82 -12.37 7.05
N SER A 62 -8.03 -12.99 8.23
CA SER A 62 -8.38 -14.41 8.29
C SER A 62 -9.71 -14.70 7.60
N GLY A 63 -10.71 -13.85 7.80
CA GLY A 63 -12.01 -13.94 7.14
C GLY A 63 -11.91 -13.75 5.62
N GLU A 64 -11.19 -12.74 5.16
CA GLU A 64 -10.99 -12.47 3.73
C GLU A 64 -10.27 -13.63 3.02
N PHE A 65 -9.17 -14.12 3.60
CA PHE A 65 -8.43 -15.25 3.02
C PHE A 65 -9.24 -16.55 3.04
N ALA A 66 -10.00 -16.82 4.10
CA ALA A 66 -10.88 -17.97 4.16
C ALA A 66 -11.97 -17.90 3.09
N PHE A 67 -12.61 -16.74 2.96
CA PHE A 67 -13.67 -16.50 1.98
C PHE A 67 -13.14 -16.54 0.54
N GLY A 68 -12.04 -15.90 0.25
CA GLY A 68 -11.39 -15.96 -1.06
C GLY A 68 -10.97 -17.38 -1.46
N ARG A 69 -10.49 -18.17 -0.49
CA ARG A 69 -10.12 -19.59 -0.71
C ARG A 69 -11.34 -20.46 -0.96
N MET A 70 -12.41 -20.23 -0.20
CA MET A 70 -13.68 -20.97 -0.32
C MET A 70 -14.34 -20.74 -1.68
N THR A 71 -14.36 -19.51 -2.15
CA THR A 71 -15.04 -19.15 -3.41
C THR A 71 -14.16 -19.37 -4.64
N GLY A 72 -12.83 -19.21 -4.51
CA GLY A 72 -11.87 -19.34 -5.61
C GLY A 72 -12.10 -18.34 -6.74
N THR A 73 -12.80 -17.23 -6.46
CA THR A 73 -13.17 -16.21 -7.44
C THR A 73 -12.82 -14.82 -6.93
N GLY A 74 -12.86 -13.82 -7.82
CA GLY A 74 -12.72 -12.41 -7.43
C GLY A 74 -13.98 -11.87 -6.71
N PRO A 75 -14.00 -10.56 -6.38
CA PRO A 75 -15.06 -9.97 -5.56
C PRO A 75 -16.47 -10.25 -6.08
N ILE A 76 -16.70 -10.08 -7.38
CA ILE A 76 -18.04 -10.29 -7.99
C ILE A 76 -18.56 -11.71 -7.73
N GLY A 77 -17.73 -12.71 -8.04
CA GLY A 77 -18.12 -14.12 -7.83
C GLY A 77 -18.27 -14.48 -6.36
N SER A 78 -17.45 -13.91 -5.50
CA SER A 78 -17.52 -14.14 -4.05
C SER A 78 -18.81 -13.61 -3.44
N TYR A 79 -19.20 -12.38 -3.78
CA TYR A 79 -20.49 -11.82 -3.34
C TYR A 79 -21.69 -12.56 -3.93
N GLU A 80 -21.60 -12.97 -5.21
CA GLU A 80 -22.63 -13.78 -5.83
C GLU A 80 -22.80 -15.12 -5.11
N PHE A 81 -21.72 -15.81 -4.79
CA PHE A 81 -21.73 -17.04 -4.01
C PHE A 81 -22.39 -16.82 -2.64
N ALA A 82 -21.98 -15.79 -1.90
CA ALA A 82 -22.54 -15.50 -0.57
C ALA A 82 -24.04 -15.21 -0.59
N MET A 83 -24.53 -14.51 -1.60
CA MET A 83 -25.96 -14.23 -1.75
C MET A 83 -26.75 -15.46 -2.18
N LYS A 84 -26.23 -16.22 -3.15
CA LYS A 84 -26.87 -17.46 -3.63
C LYS A 84 -26.96 -18.53 -2.55
N SER A 85 -25.95 -18.67 -1.70
CA SER A 85 -25.95 -19.61 -0.57
C SER A 85 -27.05 -19.33 0.46
N ARG A 86 -27.61 -18.12 0.46
CA ARG A 86 -28.72 -17.67 1.30
C ARG A 86 -30.05 -17.53 0.51
N GLY A 87 -30.12 -18.05 -0.70
CA GLY A 87 -31.31 -17.96 -1.56
C GLY A 87 -31.57 -16.53 -2.07
N LYS A 88 -30.61 -15.60 -1.97
CA LYS A 88 -30.77 -14.19 -2.39
C LYS A 88 -30.17 -13.96 -3.77
N LYS A 89 -30.69 -12.96 -4.48
CA LYS A 89 -30.22 -12.51 -5.81
C LYS A 89 -29.47 -11.18 -5.68
N GLY A 90 -28.73 -10.79 -6.71
CA GLY A 90 -28.06 -9.48 -6.77
C GLY A 90 -26.65 -9.44 -6.20
N GLY A 91 -26.06 -10.57 -5.80
CA GLY A 91 -24.70 -10.62 -5.25
C GLY A 91 -23.64 -10.12 -6.23
N ALA A 92 -23.78 -10.42 -7.52
CA ALA A 92 -22.85 -9.90 -8.54
C ALA A 92 -22.84 -8.36 -8.58
N LEU A 93 -24.01 -7.72 -8.50
CA LEU A 93 -24.09 -6.25 -8.45
C LEU A 93 -23.43 -5.68 -7.18
N LEU A 94 -23.64 -6.30 -6.02
CA LEU A 94 -22.95 -5.89 -4.79
C LEU A 94 -21.44 -6.07 -4.90
N GLY A 95 -20.96 -7.10 -5.58
CA GLY A 95 -19.53 -7.34 -5.80
C GLY A 95 -18.86 -6.35 -6.76
N THR A 96 -19.63 -5.57 -7.54
CA THR A 96 -19.06 -4.49 -8.37
C THR A 96 -18.62 -3.29 -7.54
N ILE A 97 -19.23 -3.05 -6.37
CA ILE A 97 -18.91 -1.90 -5.50
C ILE A 97 -17.44 -1.92 -5.06
N PRO A 98 -16.92 -2.98 -4.41
CA PRO A 98 -15.52 -3.04 -4.03
C PRO A 98 -14.58 -3.05 -5.26
N LEU A 99 -15.02 -3.59 -6.39
CA LEU A 99 -14.24 -3.55 -7.62
C LEU A 99 -14.06 -2.13 -8.14
N LEU A 100 -15.15 -1.34 -8.20
CA LEU A 100 -15.08 0.07 -8.61
C LEU A 100 -14.29 0.92 -7.62
N GLY A 101 -14.43 0.65 -6.31
CA GLY A 101 -13.61 1.28 -5.28
C GLY A 101 -12.12 1.01 -5.48
N SER A 102 -11.75 -0.24 -5.75
CA SER A 102 -10.36 -0.62 -6.05
C SER A 102 -9.83 0.03 -7.33
N LEU A 103 -10.67 0.16 -8.36
CA LEU A 103 -10.30 0.88 -9.58
C LEU A 103 -10.04 2.36 -9.32
N GLY A 104 -10.90 3.02 -8.54
CA GLY A 104 -10.70 4.42 -8.16
C GLY A 104 -9.41 4.63 -7.39
N ILE A 105 -9.10 3.73 -6.45
CA ILE A 105 -7.83 3.73 -5.71
C ILE A 105 -6.66 3.53 -6.69
N ALA A 106 -6.74 2.58 -7.61
CA ALA A 106 -5.66 2.29 -8.57
C ALA A 106 -5.33 3.51 -9.46
N ILE A 107 -6.36 4.26 -9.88
CA ILE A 107 -6.18 5.51 -10.65
C ILE A 107 -5.42 6.54 -9.81
N GLY A 108 -5.85 6.80 -8.57
CA GLY A 108 -5.17 7.72 -7.67
C GLY A 108 -3.72 7.31 -7.36
N TYR A 109 -3.47 6.02 -7.16
CA TYR A 109 -2.13 5.50 -6.95
C TYR A 109 -1.23 5.66 -8.18
N ALA A 110 -1.74 5.44 -9.39
CA ALA A 110 -0.96 5.63 -10.61
C ALA A 110 -0.43 7.06 -10.72
N ILE A 111 -1.25 8.05 -10.34
CA ILE A 111 -0.84 9.47 -10.31
C ILE A 111 0.30 9.68 -9.32
N ILE A 112 0.11 9.27 -8.07
CA ILE A 112 1.10 9.47 -7.01
C ILE A 112 2.41 8.74 -7.31
N VAL A 113 2.33 7.49 -7.78
CA VAL A 113 3.52 6.71 -8.17
C VAL A 113 4.25 7.37 -9.34
N GLY A 114 3.52 7.99 -10.28
CA GLY A 114 4.11 8.80 -11.35
C GLY A 114 4.92 9.98 -10.80
N TRP A 115 4.40 10.70 -9.81
CA TRP A 115 5.13 11.78 -9.13
C TRP A 115 6.38 11.26 -8.41
N VAL A 116 6.27 10.14 -7.70
CA VAL A 116 7.41 9.52 -7.02
C VAL A 116 8.47 9.09 -8.02
N LEU A 117 8.08 8.50 -9.15
CA LEU A 117 9.01 8.06 -10.20
C LEU A 117 9.74 9.26 -10.83
N ARG A 118 9.02 10.36 -11.11
CA ARG A 118 9.64 11.60 -11.58
C ARG A 118 10.63 12.17 -10.57
N SER A 119 10.24 12.19 -9.28
CA SER A 119 11.11 12.68 -8.21
C SER A 119 12.36 11.81 -8.04
N ALA A 120 12.21 10.49 -8.12
CA ALA A 120 13.33 9.56 -8.08
C ALA A 120 14.29 9.77 -9.26
N PHE A 121 13.75 9.97 -10.46
CA PHE A 121 14.56 10.30 -11.64
C PHE A 121 15.28 11.65 -11.46
N GLY A 122 14.58 12.67 -10.94
CA GLY A 122 15.17 13.97 -10.63
C GLY A 122 16.29 13.90 -9.60
N ALA A 123 16.15 13.04 -8.58
CA ALA A 123 17.20 12.80 -7.60
C ALA A 123 18.43 12.11 -8.21
N LEU A 124 18.22 11.10 -9.07
CA LEU A 124 19.30 10.37 -9.73
C LEU A 124 20.07 11.23 -10.74
N THR A 125 19.37 12.14 -11.44
CA THR A 125 19.98 13.05 -12.43
C THR A 125 20.56 14.32 -11.79
N GLY A 126 20.32 14.54 -10.50
CA GLY A 126 20.73 15.76 -9.80
C GLY A 126 19.84 16.97 -10.03
N SER A 127 18.80 16.88 -10.87
CA SER A 127 17.89 18.01 -11.13
C SER A 127 17.12 18.45 -9.90
N LEU A 128 16.77 17.52 -9.02
CA LEU A 128 16.10 17.82 -7.74
C LEU A 128 17.00 18.62 -6.79
N MET A 129 18.32 18.47 -6.87
CA MET A 129 19.28 19.20 -6.01
C MET A 129 19.46 20.67 -6.43
N ASN A 130 19.09 20.99 -7.67
CA ASN A 130 19.23 22.34 -8.25
C ASN A 130 17.92 23.15 -8.28
N THR A 131 16.85 22.57 -7.74
CA THR A 131 15.51 23.20 -7.73
C THR A 131 14.98 23.19 -6.30
N GLU A 132 14.34 24.28 -5.89
CA GLU A 132 13.64 24.33 -4.60
C GLU A 132 12.53 23.25 -4.56
N PRO A 133 12.45 22.45 -3.49
CA PRO A 133 11.49 21.31 -3.40
C PRO A 133 10.03 21.70 -3.63
N GLU A 134 9.62 22.88 -3.14
CA GLU A 134 8.26 23.38 -3.31
C GLU A 134 7.98 23.74 -4.77
N THR A 135 8.95 24.38 -5.45
CA THR A 135 8.84 24.71 -6.88
C THR A 135 8.79 23.44 -7.72
N PHE A 136 9.66 22.47 -7.45
CA PHE A 136 9.65 21.19 -8.15
C PHE A 136 8.31 20.45 -8.03
N PHE A 137 7.73 20.42 -6.83
CA PHE A 137 6.44 19.78 -6.61
C PHE A 137 5.29 20.56 -7.27
N SER A 138 5.29 21.89 -7.15
CA SER A 138 4.26 22.74 -7.75
C SER A 138 4.26 22.65 -9.28
N GLU A 139 5.41 22.69 -9.91
CA GLU A 139 5.54 22.50 -11.36
C GLU A 139 5.08 21.10 -11.79
N MET A 140 5.35 20.08 -10.98
CA MET A 140 4.92 18.72 -11.25
C MET A 140 3.41 18.54 -11.13
N SER A 141 2.77 19.24 -10.19
CA SER A 141 1.36 19.05 -9.86
C SER A 141 0.43 20.03 -10.57
N SER A 142 0.91 21.21 -10.95
CA SER A 142 0.10 22.32 -11.48
C SER A 142 0.10 22.46 -13.01
N THR A 143 1.08 21.87 -13.69
CA THR A 143 1.12 21.91 -15.16
C THR A 143 0.40 20.70 -15.75
N ASP A 144 -0.58 20.95 -16.64
CA ASP A 144 -1.55 20.00 -17.15
C ASP A 144 -0.97 18.70 -17.75
N PHE A 145 0.27 18.71 -18.23
CA PHE A 145 0.88 17.56 -18.89
C PHE A 145 2.25 17.13 -18.33
N SER A 146 2.80 17.82 -17.35
CA SER A 146 4.18 17.55 -16.89
C SER A 146 4.36 16.18 -16.23
N SER A 147 3.31 15.67 -15.60
CA SER A 147 3.32 14.36 -14.92
C SER A 147 2.75 13.22 -15.76
N VAL A 148 2.00 13.51 -16.83
CA VAL A 148 1.33 12.50 -17.67
C VAL A 148 2.28 11.43 -18.24
N PRO A 149 3.46 11.77 -18.80
CA PRO A 149 4.38 10.75 -19.28
C PRO A 149 4.78 9.73 -18.19
N TRP A 150 4.98 10.21 -16.98
CA TRP A 150 5.34 9.36 -15.82
C TRP A 150 4.20 8.45 -15.40
N HIS A 151 2.94 8.93 -15.45
CA HIS A 151 1.76 8.10 -15.22
C HIS A 151 1.63 7.00 -16.27
N ILE A 152 1.86 7.34 -17.54
CA ILE A 152 1.85 6.35 -18.64
C ILE A 152 2.92 5.27 -18.40
N ILE A 153 4.13 5.66 -18.03
CA ILE A 153 5.22 4.71 -17.70
C ILE A 153 4.80 3.78 -16.57
N VAL A 154 4.22 4.31 -15.49
CA VAL A 154 3.72 3.50 -14.36
C VAL A 154 2.65 2.51 -14.81
N ILE A 155 1.69 2.95 -15.61
CA ILE A 155 0.62 2.10 -16.13
C ILE A 155 1.21 0.99 -17.02
N LEU A 156 2.15 1.30 -17.89
CA LEU A 156 2.80 0.33 -18.76
C LEU A 156 3.61 -0.70 -17.97
N ILE A 157 4.38 -0.27 -16.96
CA ILE A 157 5.12 -1.17 -16.08
C ILE A 157 4.16 -2.09 -15.34
N THR A 158 3.09 -1.53 -14.76
CA THR A 158 2.08 -2.30 -14.04
C THR A 158 1.39 -3.32 -14.96
N ALA A 159 0.99 -2.91 -16.17
CA ALA A 159 0.39 -3.78 -17.16
C ALA A 159 1.34 -4.92 -17.56
N ALA A 160 2.61 -4.61 -17.79
CA ALA A 160 3.64 -5.62 -18.09
C ALA A 160 3.76 -6.67 -16.98
N VAL A 161 3.76 -6.24 -15.71
CA VAL A 161 3.78 -7.16 -14.56
C VAL A 161 2.55 -8.06 -14.53
N LEU A 162 1.36 -7.47 -14.75
CA LEU A 162 0.09 -8.19 -14.69
C LEU A 162 -0.08 -9.21 -15.82
N ILE A 163 0.48 -8.95 -17.01
CA ILE A 163 0.47 -9.89 -18.15
C ILE A 163 1.14 -11.22 -17.80
N PHE A 164 2.18 -11.20 -16.97
CA PHE A 164 2.85 -12.42 -16.49
C PHE A 164 2.10 -13.18 -15.39
N GLY A 165 0.94 -12.67 -14.96
CA GLY A 165 0.08 -13.30 -13.97
C GLY A 165 0.64 -13.27 -12.54
N ILE A 166 0.04 -14.09 -11.66
CA ILE A 166 0.38 -14.09 -10.23
C ILE A 166 1.78 -14.67 -9.99
N SER A 167 2.07 -15.85 -10.49
CA SER A 167 3.33 -16.55 -10.21
C SER A 167 4.52 -15.95 -10.96
N GLY A 168 4.35 -15.60 -12.24
CA GLY A 168 5.41 -15.05 -13.09
C GLY A 168 5.64 -13.56 -12.93
N GLY A 169 4.61 -12.80 -12.57
CA GLY A 169 4.65 -11.35 -12.40
C GLY A 169 4.67 -10.94 -10.94
N ILE A 170 3.51 -10.94 -10.29
CA ILE A 170 3.32 -10.38 -8.95
C ILE A 170 4.23 -11.05 -7.91
N GLU A 171 4.23 -12.38 -7.85
CA GLU A 171 5.05 -13.13 -6.87
C GLU A 171 6.54 -12.90 -7.09
N LYS A 172 6.99 -12.95 -8.33
CA LYS A 172 8.41 -12.79 -8.67
C LYS A 172 8.93 -11.41 -8.31
N ILE A 173 8.18 -10.38 -8.64
CA ILE A 173 8.55 -9.00 -8.31
C ILE A 173 8.54 -8.76 -6.80
N ASN A 174 7.52 -9.21 -6.09
CA ASN A 174 7.45 -9.03 -4.64
C ASN A 174 8.57 -9.78 -3.89
N LYS A 175 9.05 -10.91 -4.40
CA LYS A 175 10.21 -11.61 -3.83
C LYS A 175 11.50 -10.78 -3.85
N VAL A 176 11.63 -9.84 -4.77
CA VAL A 176 12.77 -8.92 -4.84
C VAL A 176 12.45 -7.59 -4.16
N MET A 177 11.31 -6.99 -4.49
CA MET A 177 10.96 -5.66 -4.00
C MET A 177 10.78 -5.61 -2.48
N MET A 178 10.12 -6.60 -1.88
CA MET A 178 9.85 -6.56 -0.44
C MET A 178 11.11 -6.66 0.43
N PRO A 179 12.02 -7.61 0.23
CA PRO A 179 13.29 -7.61 0.93
C PRO A 179 14.10 -6.32 0.72
N THR A 180 14.18 -5.83 -0.52
CA THR A 180 14.88 -4.56 -0.83
C THR A 180 14.26 -3.39 -0.08
N PHE A 181 12.95 -3.29 -0.03
CA PHE A 181 12.23 -2.28 0.73
C PHE A 181 12.58 -2.32 2.22
N PHE A 182 12.53 -3.49 2.85
CA PHE A 182 12.90 -3.63 4.26
C PHE A 182 14.36 -3.27 4.53
N ILE A 183 15.28 -3.68 3.67
CA ILE A 183 16.70 -3.31 3.79
C ILE A 183 16.87 -1.79 3.72
N LEU A 184 16.25 -1.12 2.76
CA LEU A 184 16.28 0.34 2.65
C LEU A 184 15.71 1.03 3.89
N PHE A 185 14.60 0.53 4.44
CA PHE A 185 14.03 1.07 5.68
C PHE A 185 14.97 0.92 6.88
N VAL A 186 15.64 -0.23 7.01
CA VAL A 186 16.64 -0.44 8.06
C VAL A 186 17.81 0.53 7.92
N ILE A 187 18.29 0.74 6.69
CA ILE A 187 19.38 1.70 6.42
C ILE A 187 18.95 3.13 6.80
N ILE A 188 17.75 3.54 6.39
CA ILE A 188 17.19 4.85 6.71
C ILE A 188 17.02 4.99 8.24
N ALA A 189 16.45 4.00 8.92
CA ALA A 189 16.26 4.01 10.35
C ALA A 189 17.60 4.11 11.10
N ALA A 190 18.61 3.34 10.68
CA ALA A 190 19.94 3.42 11.23
C ALA A 190 20.53 4.84 11.01
N ARG A 191 20.39 5.41 9.81
CA ARG A 191 20.90 6.76 9.53
C ARG A 191 20.23 7.83 10.38
N VAL A 192 18.91 7.74 10.55
CA VAL A 192 18.11 8.67 11.37
C VAL A 192 18.51 8.59 12.84
N ALA A 193 18.84 7.40 13.36
CA ALA A 193 19.27 7.21 14.74
C ALA A 193 20.56 7.98 15.10
N PHE A 194 21.42 8.25 14.10
CA PHE A 194 22.66 8.99 14.27
C PHE A 194 22.54 10.48 13.94
N LEU A 195 21.35 11.00 13.68
CA LEU A 195 21.16 12.43 13.45
C LEU A 195 21.20 13.23 14.77
N PRO A 196 21.68 14.48 14.74
CA PRO A 196 21.53 15.38 15.88
C PRO A 196 20.06 15.48 16.31
N ASN A 197 19.82 15.46 17.61
CA ASN A 197 18.48 15.52 18.22
C ASN A 197 17.52 14.34 17.92
N ALA A 198 18.01 13.25 17.33
CA ALA A 198 17.20 12.05 17.09
C ALA A 198 16.50 11.53 18.36
N ILE A 199 17.14 11.71 19.52
CA ILE A 199 16.61 11.26 20.81
C ILE A 199 15.28 11.95 21.19
N GLU A 200 15.09 13.20 20.78
CA GLU A 200 13.85 13.93 21.02
C GLU A 200 12.71 13.36 20.15
N GLY A 201 13.01 13.02 18.90
CA GLY A 201 12.06 12.33 18.03
C GLY A 201 11.66 10.97 18.57
N TYR A 202 12.60 10.20 19.10
CA TYR A 202 12.31 8.91 19.76
C TYR A 202 11.49 9.08 21.04
N LYS A 203 11.77 10.09 21.85
CA LYS A 203 10.94 10.42 23.04
C LYS A 203 9.51 10.74 22.62
N TYR A 204 9.33 11.59 21.61
CA TYR A 204 8.00 11.91 21.08
C TYR A 204 7.25 10.67 20.60
N LEU A 205 7.94 9.77 19.90
CA LEU A 205 7.37 8.56 19.34
C LEU A 205 7.02 7.50 20.40
N LEU A 206 7.78 7.41 21.50
CA LEU A 206 7.67 6.32 22.48
C LEU A 206 7.02 6.74 23.81
N VAL A 207 7.04 8.02 24.16
CA VAL A 207 6.43 8.54 25.41
C VAL A 207 5.02 9.05 25.10
N PRO A 208 3.96 8.42 25.63
CA PRO A 208 2.60 8.80 25.31
C PRO A 208 2.27 10.21 25.84
N GLN A 209 1.73 11.03 24.99
CA GLN A 209 1.13 12.33 25.34
C GLN A 209 -0.38 12.11 25.51
N TRP A 210 -0.79 11.81 26.74
CA TRP A 210 -2.15 11.36 27.08
C TRP A 210 -3.25 12.35 26.73
N GLU A 211 -2.93 13.64 26.65
CA GLU A 211 -3.84 14.70 26.24
C GLU A 211 -4.40 14.48 24.82
N TYR A 212 -3.58 13.87 23.91
CA TYR A 212 -4.03 13.55 22.56
C TYR A 212 -4.97 12.34 22.54
N LEU A 213 -4.77 11.36 23.43
CA LEU A 213 -5.59 10.14 23.44
C LEU A 213 -7.07 10.42 23.74
N PHE A 214 -7.35 11.44 24.54
CA PHE A 214 -8.70 11.81 24.95
C PHE A 214 -9.27 13.00 24.15
N ASN A 215 -8.54 13.49 23.17
CA ASN A 215 -9.00 14.58 22.32
C ASN A 215 -9.90 14.02 21.20
N PRO A 216 -11.16 14.46 21.06
CA PRO A 216 -12.07 13.96 20.02
C PRO A 216 -11.62 14.26 18.58
N ARG A 217 -10.56 15.05 18.39
CA ARG A 217 -9.97 15.35 17.07
C ARG A 217 -8.78 14.42 16.71
N THR A 218 -8.33 13.59 17.65
CA THR A 218 -7.31 12.57 17.46
C THR A 218 -7.97 11.25 17.02
#